data_6f3cc1beb813edbabd9e27d23054ec00
#
_entry.id   6f3cc1beb813edbabd9e27d23054ec00
#
_cell.length_a   1.000
_cell.length_b   1.000
_cell.length_c   1.000
_cell.angle_alpha   90.00
_cell.angle_beta   90.00
_cell.angle_gamma   90.00
#
_symmetry.space_group_name_H-M   'P 1'
#
loop_
_entity.id
_entity.type
_entity.pdbx_description
1 polymer ?
#
loop_
_entity_poly.entity_id
_entity_poly.type
_entity_poly.pdbx_seq_one_letter_code
_entity_poly.pdbx_strand_id
1 'polypeptide(L)'
;MTELNFNINYTRYENLQELSAQDRQLCEQSVEALKTSYSPYSKFKVGTAVLLDNDEIVLGSNQENVAYPSGLCAERVALFSIGVSRPDAKIKSMAITAKTELFEITKPITSCGGCLQVMAEVEQKQGSEIEVLFYCLDGEILKVKGIQSLLPFVFVEDRLLGAS
;
A
#
# COMPACT_ATOMS: atom_id res chain seq x y z
N MET A 1 -18.20 -2.93 -32.12
CA MET A 1 -17.52 -2.10 -31.09
C MET A 1 -18.37 -2.19 -29.84
N THR A 2 -17.79 -2.58 -28.70
CA THR A 2 -18.51 -2.70 -27.41
C THR A 2 -17.84 -1.73 -26.43
N GLU A 3 -18.62 -0.85 -25.83
CA GLU A 3 -18.15 0.03 -24.75
C GLU A 3 -18.32 -0.69 -23.41
N LEU A 4 -17.26 -0.73 -22.60
CA LEU A 4 -17.24 -1.33 -21.28
C LEU A 4 -16.97 -0.26 -20.23
N ASN A 5 -17.71 -0.32 -19.12
CA ASN A 5 -17.54 0.59 -17.98
C ASN A 5 -16.92 -0.15 -16.81
N PHE A 6 -16.02 0.53 -16.10
CA PHE A 6 -15.39 0.05 -14.87
C PHE A 6 -15.82 0.92 -13.69
N ASN A 7 -16.35 0.30 -12.64
CA ASN A 7 -16.77 1.01 -11.43
C ASN A 7 -15.84 0.69 -10.27
N ILE A 8 -15.38 1.71 -9.56
CA ILE A 8 -14.56 1.58 -8.36
C ILE A 8 -15.44 1.82 -7.13
N ASN A 9 -15.45 0.84 -6.22
CA ASN A 9 -16.11 0.97 -4.93
C ASN A 9 -15.05 1.22 -3.86
N TYR A 10 -15.26 2.26 -3.06
CA TYR A 10 -14.40 2.59 -1.92
C TYR A 10 -15.25 3.14 -0.76
N THR A 11 -14.73 3.01 0.44
CA THR A 11 -15.31 3.63 1.64
C THR A 11 -14.44 4.77 2.09
N ARG A 12 -15.05 5.90 2.39
CA ARG A 12 -14.39 7.06 2.98
C ARG A 12 -14.80 7.17 4.44
N TYR A 13 -13.82 7.33 5.31
CA TYR A 13 -13.98 7.61 6.73
C TYR A 13 -13.44 9.01 7.02
N GLU A 14 -14.11 9.75 7.89
CA GLU A 14 -13.71 11.12 8.25
C GLU A 14 -12.53 11.13 9.23
N ASN A 15 -12.38 10.08 10.03
CA ASN A 15 -11.32 9.97 11.03
C ASN A 15 -11.10 8.52 11.48
N LEU A 16 -10.03 8.29 12.25
CA LEU A 16 -9.66 6.96 12.76
C LEU A 16 -10.71 6.31 13.68
N GLN A 17 -11.57 7.09 14.34
CA GLN A 17 -12.55 6.57 15.28
C GLN A 17 -13.68 5.80 14.59
N GLU A 18 -13.92 6.04 13.31
CA GLU A 18 -14.89 5.32 12.50
C GLU A 18 -14.42 3.95 12.03
N LEU A 19 -13.11 3.69 12.11
CA LEU A 19 -12.50 2.43 11.69
C LEU A 19 -12.71 1.32 12.73
N SER A 20 -12.65 0.08 12.25
CA SER A 20 -12.46 -1.08 13.13
C SER A 20 -11.18 -0.93 13.96
N ALA A 21 -11.11 -1.62 15.11
CA ALA A 21 -9.90 -1.58 15.95
C ALA A 21 -8.65 -2.05 15.18
N GLN A 22 -8.79 -3.05 14.32
CA GLN A 22 -7.70 -3.59 13.51
C GLN A 22 -7.23 -2.60 12.43
N ASP A 23 -8.16 -1.98 11.68
CA ASP A 23 -7.83 -0.98 10.67
C ASP A 23 -7.18 0.27 11.29
N ARG A 24 -7.69 0.70 12.46
CA ARG A 24 -7.11 1.82 13.21
C ARG A 24 -5.68 1.51 13.63
N GLN A 25 -5.44 0.35 14.24
CA GLN A 25 -4.10 -0.08 14.61
C GLN A 25 -3.17 -0.10 13.39
N LEU A 26 -3.65 -0.59 12.25
CA LEU A 26 -2.85 -0.64 11.02
C LEU A 26 -2.48 0.76 10.51
N CYS A 27 -3.41 1.71 10.54
CA CYS A 27 -3.12 3.12 10.23
C CYS A 27 -2.09 3.71 11.21
N GLU A 28 -2.23 3.48 12.51
CA GLU A 28 -1.27 3.94 13.52
C GLU A 28 0.12 3.34 13.30
N GLN A 29 0.21 2.06 12.93
CA GLN A 29 1.49 1.41 12.60
C GLN A 29 2.12 1.97 11.32
N SER A 30 1.34 2.41 10.34
CA SER A 30 1.87 3.11 9.16
C SER A 30 2.51 4.46 9.53
N VAL A 31 2.01 5.14 10.57
CA VAL A 31 2.64 6.35 11.12
C VAL A 31 3.96 6.04 11.80
N GLU A 32 4.04 4.95 12.57
CA GLU A 32 5.30 4.48 13.17
C GLU A 32 6.37 4.22 12.11
N ALA A 33 5.98 3.65 10.96
CA ALA A 33 6.89 3.39 9.85
C ALA A 33 7.54 4.66 9.26
N LEU A 34 6.93 5.85 9.41
CA LEU A 34 7.53 7.11 8.97
C LEU A 34 8.88 7.42 9.64
N LYS A 35 9.12 6.88 10.85
CA LYS A 35 10.35 7.12 11.62
C LYS A 35 11.60 6.57 10.94
N THR A 36 11.45 5.52 10.14
CA THR A 36 12.55 4.86 9.42
C THR A 36 12.68 5.30 7.97
N SER A 37 11.85 6.25 7.52
CA SER A 37 11.93 6.81 6.17
C SER A 37 13.27 7.50 5.93
N TYR A 38 13.96 7.11 4.87
CA TYR A 38 15.15 7.80 4.37
C TYR A 38 14.78 8.63 3.14
N SER A 39 14.48 9.91 3.36
CA SER A 39 14.00 10.84 2.32
C SER A 39 14.78 12.17 2.33
N PRO A 40 16.13 12.13 2.16
CA PRO A 40 16.95 13.34 2.26
C PRO A 40 16.73 14.33 1.11
N TYR A 41 16.26 13.85 -0.04
CA TYR A 41 16.11 14.65 -1.26
C TYR A 41 14.72 15.28 -1.32
N SER A 42 13.67 14.47 -1.25
CA SER A 42 12.28 14.95 -1.37
C SER A 42 11.75 15.57 -0.07
N LYS A 43 12.30 15.20 1.09
CA LYS A 43 11.74 15.49 2.42
C LYS A 43 10.31 14.94 2.58
N PHE A 44 9.91 14.02 1.71
CA PHE A 44 8.59 13.41 1.70
C PHE A 44 8.69 11.98 2.26
N LYS A 45 8.20 11.82 3.49
CA LYS A 45 8.23 10.54 4.20
C LYS A 45 6.97 9.75 3.88
N VAL A 46 7.12 8.49 3.55
CA VAL A 46 6.00 7.55 3.37
C VAL A 46 6.21 6.35 4.29
N GLY A 47 5.16 5.97 5.00
CA GLY A 47 5.13 4.80 5.85
C GLY A 47 4.01 3.86 5.41
N THR A 48 4.26 2.57 5.47
CA THR A 48 3.25 1.53 5.26
C THR A 48 3.30 0.49 6.36
N ALA A 49 2.14 -0.05 6.69
CA ALA A 49 1.97 -1.20 7.56
C ALA A 49 1.17 -2.26 6.81
N VAL A 50 1.61 -3.51 6.86
CA VAL A 50 1.00 -4.64 6.17
C VAL A 50 0.58 -5.68 7.19
N LEU A 51 -0.70 -5.99 7.25
CA LEU A 51 -1.28 -7.01 8.12
C LEU A 51 -1.31 -8.35 7.40
N LEU A 52 -0.70 -9.36 8.00
CA LEU A 52 -0.66 -10.73 7.50
C LEU A 52 -1.81 -11.57 8.06
N ASP A 53 -2.02 -12.75 7.49
CA ASP A 53 -3.05 -13.70 7.88
C ASP A 53 -2.86 -14.30 9.28
N ASN A 54 -1.64 -14.29 9.81
CA ASN A 54 -1.27 -14.68 11.17
C ASN A 54 -1.32 -13.54 12.19
N ASP A 55 -1.92 -12.37 11.81
CA ASP A 55 -2.03 -11.14 12.60
C ASP A 55 -0.71 -10.40 12.87
N GLU A 56 0.39 -10.83 12.24
CA GLU A 56 1.65 -10.09 12.27
C GLU A 56 1.54 -8.81 11.40
N ILE A 57 2.14 -7.72 11.85
CA ILE A 57 2.24 -6.47 11.09
C ILE A 57 3.70 -6.25 10.68
N VAL A 58 3.91 -6.08 9.38
CA VAL A 58 5.21 -5.76 8.79
C VAL A 58 5.22 -4.31 8.34
N LEU A 59 6.25 -3.56 8.74
CA LEU A 59 6.40 -2.16 8.41
C LEU A 59 7.34 -1.95 7.22
N GLY A 60 7.07 -0.92 6.43
CA GLY A 60 7.95 -0.41 5.39
C GLY A 60 7.93 1.11 5.33
N SER A 61 9.04 1.69 4.89
CA SER A 61 9.15 3.13 4.67
C SER A 61 9.94 3.40 3.40
N ASN A 62 9.70 4.55 2.76
CA ASN A 62 10.42 4.89 1.54
C ASN A 62 11.91 5.07 1.82
N GLN A 63 12.72 4.55 0.88
CA GLN A 63 14.17 4.60 0.92
C GLN A 63 14.66 5.27 -0.35
N GLU A 64 15.06 6.52 -0.25
CA GLU A 64 15.61 7.27 -1.38
C GLU A 64 17.08 6.91 -1.62
N ASN A 65 17.56 7.22 -2.79
CA ASN A 65 18.95 7.03 -3.17
C ASN A 65 19.39 8.17 -4.10
N VAL A 66 20.66 8.56 -4.05
CA VAL A 66 21.22 9.56 -4.98
C VAL A 66 21.09 9.11 -6.44
N ALA A 67 21.16 7.82 -6.70
CA ALA A 67 20.73 7.21 -7.95
C ALA A 67 19.23 6.95 -7.87
N TYR A 68 18.41 7.93 -8.23
CA TYR A 68 16.96 7.94 -8.05
C TYR A 68 16.24 6.64 -8.46
N PRO A 69 16.59 5.96 -9.58
CA PRO A 69 15.97 4.69 -9.94
C PRO A 69 16.19 3.56 -8.93
N SER A 70 17.21 3.67 -8.05
CA SER A 70 17.49 2.68 -7.01
C SER A 70 16.65 2.83 -5.75
N GLY A 71 15.93 3.95 -5.62
CA GLY A 71 15.01 4.18 -4.49
C GLY A 71 13.78 3.29 -4.54
N LEU A 72 13.21 3.00 -3.35
CA LEU A 72 11.99 2.21 -3.22
C LEU A 72 10.93 2.96 -2.42
N CYS A 73 9.67 2.87 -2.88
CA CYS A 73 8.53 3.32 -2.10
C CYS A 73 8.30 2.40 -0.89
N ALA A 74 7.67 2.91 0.14
CA ALA A 74 7.38 2.22 1.40
C ALA A 74 6.67 0.88 1.18
N GLU A 75 5.68 0.85 0.30
CA GLU A 75 4.88 -0.33 -0.03
C GLU A 75 5.77 -1.45 -0.60
N ARG A 76 6.67 -1.13 -1.53
CA ARG A 76 7.57 -2.11 -2.12
C ARG A 76 8.63 -2.61 -1.12
N VAL A 77 9.09 -1.75 -0.23
CA VAL A 77 10.00 -2.17 0.86
C VAL A 77 9.32 -3.23 1.73
N ALA A 78 8.07 -2.99 2.17
CA ALA A 78 7.32 -3.95 2.97
C ALA A 78 7.04 -5.26 2.20
N LEU A 79 6.49 -5.16 0.98
CA LEU A 79 6.08 -6.33 0.19
C LEU A 79 7.25 -7.23 -0.18
N PHE A 80 8.39 -6.67 -0.60
CA PHE A 80 9.59 -7.46 -0.92
C PHE A 80 10.21 -8.07 0.32
N SER A 81 10.19 -7.37 1.47
CA SER A 81 10.61 -7.93 2.75
C SER A 81 9.76 -9.14 3.15
N ILE A 82 8.43 -9.05 2.99
CA ILE A 82 7.50 -10.16 3.25
C ILE A 82 7.82 -11.33 2.31
N GLY A 83 7.97 -11.08 1.01
CA GLY A 83 8.27 -12.12 0.03
C GLY A 83 9.54 -12.91 0.34
N VAL A 84 10.55 -12.28 0.96
CA VAL A 84 11.80 -12.95 1.36
C VAL A 84 11.68 -13.64 2.71
N SER A 85 11.09 -12.97 3.71
CA SER A 85 11.13 -13.43 5.11
C SER A 85 9.90 -14.26 5.52
N ARG A 86 8.80 -14.18 4.77
CA ARG A 86 7.51 -14.82 5.03
C ARG A 86 6.83 -15.25 3.72
N PRO A 87 7.47 -16.13 2.92
CA PRO A 87 7.04 -16.41 1.53
C PRO A 87 5.64 -17.03 1.43
N ASP A 88 5.17 -17.68 2.49
CA ASP A 88 3.88 -18.36 2.53
C ASP A 88 2.76 -17.52 3.18
N ALA A 89 3.09 -16.36 3.75
CA ALA A 89 2.11 -15.49 4.40
C ALA A 89 1.20 -14.82 3.38
N LYS A 90 -0.09 -14.69 3.74
CA LYS A 90 -1.06 -13.93 2.95
C LYS A 90 -1.29 -12.55 3.57
N ILE A 91 -1.44 -11.56 2.72
CA ILE A 91 -1.70 -10.19 3.12
C ILE A 91 -3.22 -10.00 3.20
N LYS A 92 -3.72 -9.57 4.36
CA LYS A 92 -5.11 -9.19 4.58
C LYS A 92 -5.36 -7.75 4.16
N SER A 93 -4.55 -6.83 4.70
CA SER A 93 -4.73 -5.40 4.46
C SER A 93 -3.40 -4.64 4.57
N MET A 94 -3.39 -3.43 4.00
CA MET A 94 -2.26 -2.51 4.03
C MET A 94 -2.76 -1.11 4.39
N ALA A 95 -2.03 -0.37 5.24
CA ALA A 95 -2.25 1.05 5.44
C ALA A 95 -1.03 1.84 4.95
N ILE A 96 -1.28 2.93 4.26
CA ILE A 96 -0.27 3.83 3.72
C ILE A 96 -0.55 5.25 4.22
N THR A 97 0.47 5.93 4.72
CA THR A 97 0.43 7.35 5.09
C THR A 97 1.67 8.08 4.63
N ALA A 98 1.57 9.40 4.55
CA ALA A 98 2.69 10.25 4.18
C ALA A 98 2.77 11.49 5.07
N LYS A 99 3.99 12.04 5.21
CA LYS A 99 4.26 13.27 5.93
C LYS A 99 5.40 14.03 5.28
N THR A 100 5.27 15.36 5.21
CA THR A 100 6.37 16.28 4.86
C THR A 100 6.27 17.54 5.69
N GLU A 101 7.39 18.25 5.84
CA GLU A 101 7.46 19.57 6.48
C GLU A 101 7.41 20.72 5.46
N LEU A 102 7.39 20.39 4.16
CA LEU A 102 7.44 21.38 3.08
C LEU A 102 6.07 21.98 2.74
N PHE A 103 5.00 21.22 2.97
CA PHE A 103 3.62 21.62 2.71
C PHE A 103 2.66 20.74 3.52
N GLU A 104 1.42 21.20 3.63
CA GLU A 104 0.35 20.43 4.29
C GLU A 104 -0.22 19.39 3.35
N ILE A 105 -0.36 18.15 3.83
CA ILE A 105 -1.06 17.05 3.14
C ILE A 105 -2.49 17.02 3.67
N THR A 106 -3.43 17.47 2.86
CA THR A 106 -4.85 17.62 3.25
C THR A 106 -5.75 16.49 2.76
N LYS A 107 -5.21 15.54 1.99
CA LYS A 107 -5.94 14.38 1.44
C LYS A 107 -5.07 13.13 1.49
N PRO A 108 -5.68 11.94 1.54
CA PRO A 108 -4.93 10.69 1.46
C PRO A 108 -4.05 10.62 0.22
N ILE A 109 -2.77 10.28 0.42
CA ILE A 109 -1.83 10.01 -0.68
C ILE A 109 -2.01 8.56 -1.10
N THR A 110 -2.28 8.36 -2.38
CA THR A 110 -2.46 7.02 -2.96
C THR A 110 -1.15 6.46 -3.52
N SER A 111 -1.10 5.15 -3.68
CA SER A 111 0.06 4.45 -4.22
C SER A 111 0.31 4.77 -5.69
N CYS A 112 1.58 4.85 -6.09
CA CYS A 112 1.96 5.01 -7.48
C CYS A 112 1.71 3.72 -8.30
N GLY A 113 1.65 3.84 -9.63
CA GLY A 113 1.40 2.70 -10.52
C GLY A 113 2.38 1.53 -10.36
N GLY A 114 3.66 1.81 -10.08
CA GLY A 114 4.65 0.76 -9.81
C GLY A 114 4.40 -0.02 -8.52
N CYS A 115 3.89 0.64 -7.47
CA CYS A 115 3.49 -0.03 -6.23
C CYS A 115 2.21 -0.84 -6.44
N LEU A 116 1.23 -0.29 -7.15
CA LEU A 116 -0.01 -1.00 -7.48
C LEU A 116 0.26 -2.27 -8.31
N GLN A 117 1.21 -2.23 -9.24
CA GLN A 117 1.61 -3.40 -10.02
C GLN A 117 2.18 -4.51 -9.11
N VAL A 118 3.04 -4.16 -8.14
CA VAL A 118 3.59 -5.14 -7.18
C VAL A 118 2.49 -5.71 -6.28
N MET A 119 1.60 -4.85 -5.77
CA MET A 119 0.45 -5.29 -4.96
C MET A 119 -0.46 -6.24 -5.75
N ALA A 120 -0.75 -5.94 -7.02
CA ALA A 120 -1.61 -6.74 -7.86
C ALA A 120 -1.03 -8.15 -8.10
N GLU A 121 0.29 -8.27 -8.31
CA GLU A 121 0.94 -9.56 -8.44
C GLU A 121 0.91 -10.37 -7.15
N VAL A 122 1.10 -9.71 -5.99
CA VAL A 122 0.94 -10.37 -4.68
C VAL A 122 -0.49 -10.88 -4.50
N GLU A 123 -1.50 -10.04 -4.80
CA GLU A 123 -2.92 -10.39 -4.71
C GLU A 123 -3.27 -11.60 -5.61
N GLN A 124 -2.77 -11.59 -6.84
CA GLN A 124 -2.95 -12.71 -7.77
C GLN A 124 -2.29 -14.00 -7.26
N LYS A 125 -1.03 -13.91 -6.81
CA LYS A 125 -0.27 -15.06 -6.29
C LYS A 125 -0.94 -15.69 -5.07
N GLN A 126 -1.47 -14.88 -4.14
CA GLN A 126 -2.12 -15.39 -2.93
C GLN A 126 -3.58 -15.84 -3.15
N GLY A 127 -4.20 -15.47 -4.27
CA GLY A 127 -5.57 -15.82 -4.64
C GLY A 127 -6.67 -15.23 -3.73
N SER A 128 -6.37 -14.09 -3.08
CA SER A 128 -7.32 -13.38 -2.23
C SER A 128 -7.06 -11.88 -2.28
N GLU A 129 -8.15 -11.09 -2.25
CA GLU A 129 -8.09 -9.64 -2.34
C GLU A 129 -7.41 -9.00 -1.12
N ILE A 130 -6.67 -7.91 -1.36
CA ILE A 130 -6.02 -7.08 -0.34
C ILE A 130 -6.87 -5.83 -0.12
N GLU A 131 -7.13 -5.47 1.14
CA GLU A 131 -7.73 -4.20 1.50
C GLU A 131 -6.63 -3.14 1.66
N VAL A 132 -6.80 -1.98 1.05
CA VAL A 132 -5.83 -0.87 1.12
C VAL A 132 -6.48 0.34 1.77
N LEU A 133 -5.84 0.85 2.83
CA LEU A 133 -6.22 2.07 3.52
C LEU A 133 -5.21 3.17 3.20
N PHE A 134 -5.67 4.24 2.57
CA PHE A 134 -4.88 5.46 2.37
C PHE A 134 -5.26 6.45 3.46
N TYR A 135 -4.35 6.68 4.39
CA TYR A 135 -4.58 7.49 5.58
C TYR A 135 -3.91 8.86 5.47
N CYS A 136 -4.72 9.92 5.51
CA CYS A 136 -4.26 11.28 5.73
C CYS A 136 -4.11 11.53 7.23
N LEU A 137 -2.93 11.97 7.69
CA LEU A 137 -2.69 12.24 9.11
C LEU A 137 -3.71 13.26 9.64
N ASP A 138 -4.36 12.91 10.76
CA ASP A 138 -5.39 13.71 11.40
C ASP A 138 -6.59 14.06 10.49
N GLY A 139 -6.80 13.28 9.42
CA GLY A 139 -7.84 13.49 8.44
C GLY A 139 -8.50 12.21 7.94
N GLU A 140 -9.03 12.29 6.72
CA GLU A 140 -9.81 11.22 6.10
C GLU A 140 -8.98 9.98 5.76
N ILE A 141 -9.69 8.85 5.69
CA ILE A 141 -9.15 7.57 5.22
C ILE A 141 -9.98 7.08 4.04
N LEU A 142 -9.31 6.64 2.98
CA LEU A 142 -9.95 5.91 1.89
C LEU A 142 -9.61 4.43 2.03
N LYS A 143 -10.63 3.57 2.10
CA LYS A 143 -10.49 2.11 2.12
C LYS A 143 -11.01 1.53 0.82
N VAL A 144 -10.13 0.79 0.12
CA VAL A 144 -10.43 0.13 -1.16
C VAL A 144 -10.16 -1.35 -1.02
N LYS A 145 -11.02 -2.20 -1.56
CA LYS A 145 -10.84 -3.65 -1.60
C LYS A 145 -10.51 -4.10 -3.01
N GLY A 146 -9.45 -4.90 -3.12
CA GLY A 146 -8.96 -5.43 -4.39
C GLY A 146 -8.12 -4.42 -5.19
N ILE A 147 -6.90 -4.81 -5.52
CA ILE A 147 -5.94 -3.93 -6.23
C ILE A 147 -6.41 -3.64 -7.65
N GLN A 148 -7.18 -4.52 -8.27
CA GLN A 148 -7.77 -4.28 -9.59
C GLN A 148 -8.68 -3.05 -9.58
N SER A 149 -9.30 -2.71 -8.45
CA SER A 149 -10.07 -1.46 -8.29
C SER A 149 -9.18 -0.21 -8.41
N LEU A 150 -7.90 -0.31 -8.09
CA LEU A 150 -6.92 0.78 -8.15
C LEU A 150 -6.10 0.77 -9.45
N LEU A 151 -5.94 -0.39 -10.07
CA LEU A 151 -5.20 -0.60 -11.32
C LEU A 151 -6.01 -1.48 -12.28
N PRO A 152 -7.06 -0.96 -12.94
CA PRO A 152 -7.96 -1.75 -13.79
C PRO A 152 -7.27 -2.47 -14.96
N PHE A 153 -6.21 -1.89 -15.50
CA PHE A 153 -5.41 -2.43 -16.59
C PHE A 153 -4.02 -2.85 -16.08
N VAL A 154 -4.01 -3.77 -15.12
CA VAL A 154 -2.79 -4.34 -14.56
C VAL A 154 -2.06 -5.19 -15.62
N PHE A 155 -0.73 -5.14 -15.61
CA PHE A 155 0.07 -6.07 -16.40
C PHE A 155 0.06 -7.46 -15.76
N VAL A 156 -0.49 -8.44 -16.48
CA VAL A 156 -0.53 -9.86 -16.09
C VAL A 156 -0.11 -10.72 -17.28
N GLU A 157 0.73 -11.70 -17.04
CA GLU A 157 1.14 -12.68 -18.05
C GLU A 157 1.31 -14.06 -17.40
N ASP A 158 0.28 -14.85 -17.45
CA ASP A 158 0.21 -16.17 -16.79
C ASP A 158 1.33 -17.13 -17.25
N ARG A 159 1.76 -17.03 -18.51
CA ARG A 159 2.86 -17.86 -19.05
C ARG A 159 4.20 -17.60 -18.34
N LEU A 160 4.42 -16.41 -17.79
CA LEU A 160 5.61 -16.07 -17.00
C LEU A 160 5.52 -16.59 -15.57
N LEU A 161 4.32 -16.83 -15.06
CA LEU A 161 4.10 -17.38 -13.72
C LEU A 161 4.22 -18.90 -13.65
N GLY A 162 4.55 -19.56 -14.76
CA GLY A 162 4.73 -21.01 -14.81
C GLY A 162 3.43 -21.81 -14.75
N ALA A 163 2.30 -21.17 -14.99
CA ALA A 163 1.03 -21.87 -15.20
C ALA A 163 1.08 -22.56 -16.58
N SER A 164 1.51 -23.80 -16.59
CA SER A 164 1.42 -24.74 -17.72
C SER A 164 0.22 -25.64 -17.56
#